data_fe2f3daa0a2f4b3a03648fc8b9eca0d3
#
_entry.id   fe2f3daa0a2f4b3a03648fc8b9eca0d3
#
_cell.length_a   1.000
_cell.length_b   1.000
_cell.length_c   1.000
_cell.angle_alpha   90.00
_cell.angle_beta   90.00
_cell.angle_gamma   90.00
#
_symmetry.space_group_name_H-M   'P 1'
#
loop_
_entity.id
_entity.type
_entity.pdbx_description
1 polymer ?
#
loop_
_entity_poly.entity_id
_entity_poly.type
_entity_poly.pdbx_seq_one_letter_code
_entity_poly.pdbx_strand_id
1 'polypeptide(L)'
;MMYRVKEIFKSIQGEGFFSGKEAVFLRFTGCNLWNGRKKDRSKSICNFCDTNFVGTDGKNGGSYNLAKLISVIKNVWNHTYTSEDKFIVLTGGEPLLQVDDLLVEKLKKENFFIAVETNGTIKTDLKFDWVTVSPKENAEWNLRKGDELKVVYPQYKFDLKKIINLDFKYFFLQPKDEEKNRTNILKTINYCKSHKPWFPSFQIHKSLGIS
;
A
#
# COMPACT_ATOMS: atom_id res chain seq x y z
N MET A 1 -16.53 -15.93 -5.28
CA MET A 1 -16.13 -14.53 -5.54
C MET A 1 -15.02 -14.52 -6.58
N MET A 2 -14.89 -13.45 -7.40
CA MET A 2 -13.81 -13.28 -8.37
C MET A 2 -13.00 -12.03 -7.97
N TYR A 3 -11.69 -12.19 -7.86
CA TYR A 3 -10.76 -11.12 -7.54
C TYR A 3 -10.24 -10.49 -8.83
N ARG A 4 -10.38 -9.20 -8.97
CA ARG A 4 -9.87 -8.43 -10.12
C ARG A 4 -8.52 -7.85 -9.78
N VAL A 5 -7.50 -8.38 -10.43
CA VAL A 5 -6.10 -8.12 -10.12
C VAL A 5 -5.45 -7.35 -11.26
N LYS A 6 -4.84 -6.21 -10.96
CA LYS A 6 -4.04 -5.44 -11.92
C LYS A 6 -2.77 -6.20 -12.26
N GLU A 7 -2.05 -6.65 -11.24
CA GLU A 7 -0.78 -7.35 -11.40
C GLU A 7 -0.39 -8.13 -10.14
N ILE A 8 0.43 -9.17 -10.34
CA ILE A 8 1.10 -9.91 -9.26
C ILE A 8 2.57 -10.05 -9.63
N PHE A 9 3.45 -9.53 -8.80
CA PHE A 9 4.89 -9.55 -9.07
C PHE A 9 5.69 -9.67 -7.78
N LYS A 10 6.92 -10.16 -7.88
CA LYS A 10 7.87 -10.22 -6.79
C LYS A 10 8.86 -9.08 -6.94
N SER A 11 9.08 -8.35 -5.86
CA SER A 11 10.02 -7.22 -5.80
C SER A 11 10.45 -6.98 -4.35
N ILE A 12 11.16 -5.88 -4.13
CA ILE A 12 11.54 -5.39 -2.81
C ILE A 12 10.50 -4.35 -2.38
N GLN A 13 9.98 -4.46 -1.13
CA GLN A 13 9.19 -3.38 -0.55
C GLN A 13 10.02 -2.11 -0.50
N GLY A 14 9.57 -1.08 -1.18
CA GLY A 14 10.31 0.18 -1.34
C GLY A 14 9.94 1.24 -0.31
N GLU A 15 8.98 0.99 0.59
CA GLU A 15 8.37 1.99 1.46
C GLU A 15 8.18 1.48 2.89
N GLY A 16 8.09 2.43 3.85
CA GLY A 16 7.70 2.18 5.22
C GLY A 16 8.64 1.26 6.00
N PHE A 17 8.07 0.57 6.98
CA PHE A 17 8.82 -0.25 7.94
C PHE A 17 9.58 -1.41 7.28
N PHE A 18 8.97 -2.06 6.31
CA PHE A 18 9.56 -3.21 5.61
C PHE A 18 10.42 -2.83 4.40
N SER A 19 10.81 -1.57 4.25
CA SER A 19 11.66 -1.14 3.15
C SER A 19 12.93 -1.99 3.06
N GLY A 20 13.19 -2.56 1.87
CA GLY A 20 14.29 -3.49 1.62
C GLY A 20 13.90 -4.98 1.70
N LYS A 21 12.73 -5.33 2.24
CA LYS A 21 12.28 -6.72 2.36
C LYS A 21 11.70 -7.23 1.04
N GLU A 22 12.08 -8.45 0.64
CA GLU A 22 11.50 -9.13 -0.52
C GLU A 22 10.03 -9.46 -0.27
N ALA A 23 9.16 -9.20 -1.24
CA ALA A 23 7.72 -9.44 -1.15
C ALA A 23 7.09 -9.81 -2.48
N VAL A 24 5.97 -10.54 -2.42
CA VAL A 24 5.00 -10.59 -3.52
C VAL A 24 4.02 -9.46 -3.35
N PHE A 25 3.86 -8.64 -4.39
CA PHE A 25 2.83 -7.61 -4.44
C PHE A 25 1.60 -8.13 -5.18
N LEU A 26 0.46 -8.13 -4.50
CA LEU A 26 -0.84 -8.38 -5.10
C LEU A 26 -1.58 -7.05 -5.22
N ARG A 27 -1.55 -6.47 -6.42
CA ARG A 27 -2.21 -5.20 -6.72
C ARG A 27 -3.59 -5.42 -7.28
N PHE A 28 -4.61 -5.07 -6.51
CA PHE A 28 -6.00 -5.11 -6.95
C PHE A 28 -6.36 -3.93 -7.85
N THR A 29 -7.36 -4.13 -8.70
CA THR A 29 -7.93 -3.04 -9.50
C THR A 29 -8.99 -2.27 -8.71
N GLY A 30 -9.16 -1.00 -9.06
CA GLY A 30 -10.20 -0.14 -8.51
C GLY A 30 -9.83 0.56 -7.21
N CYS A 31 -10.37 1.74 -7.04
CA CYS A 31 -10.20 2.57 -5.85
C CYS A 31 -11.46 3.42 -5.65
N ASN A 32 -11.86 3.61 -4.41
CA ASN A 32 -13.00 4.45 -4.05
C ASN A 32 -12.67 5.95 -3.99
N LEU A 33 -11.38 6.33 -4.07
CA LEU A 33 -10.95 7.73 -4.02
C LEU A 33 -10.61 8.34 -5.38
N TRP A 34 -10.39 7.50 -6.39
CA TRP A 34 -10.13 7.90 -7.76
C TRP A 34 -10.41 6.75 -8.73
N ASN A 35 -11.01 7.04 -9.87
CA ASN A 35 -11.32 6.05 -10.90
C ASN A 35 -10.13 5.68 -11.82
N GLY A 36 -8.96 6.32 -11.61
CA GLY A 36 -7.74 6.09 -12.38
C GLY A 36 -7.67 6.81 -13.74
N ARG A 37 -8.71 7.55 -14.14
CA ARG A 37 -8.73 8.28 -15.42
C ARG A 37 -8.10 9.65 -15.28
N LYS A 38 -7.10 9.97 -16.08
CA LYS A 38 -6.38 11.26 -16.04
C LYS A 38 -7.31 12.47 -16.13
N LYS A 39 -8.35 12.42 -16.98
CA LYS A 39 -9.34 13.51 -17.16
C LYS A 39 -10.14 13.82 -15.89
N ASP A 40 -10.28 12.88 -14.99
CA ASP A 40 -11.08 13.02 -13.77
C ASP A 40 -10.21 13.31 -12.53
N ARG A 41 -8.87 13.36 -12.70
CA ARG A 41 -7.91 13.51 -11.60
C ARG A 41 -8.15 14.78 -10.77
N SER A 42 -8.39 15.91 -11.41
CA SER A 42 -8.60 17.20 -10.71
C SER A 42 -9.83 17.23 -9.82
N LYS A 43 -10.83 16.38 -10.12
CA LYS A 43 -12.09 16.26 -9.36
C LYS A 43 -12.07 15.08 -8.37
N SER A 44 -10.99 14.30 -8.35
CA SER A 44 -10.89 13.11 -7.46
C SER A 44 -10.50 13.51 -6.05
N ILE A 45 -10.91 12.70 -5.08
CA ILE A 45 -10.51 12.84 -3.68
C ILE A 45 -8.99 12.69 -3.56
N CYS A 46 -8.42 11.63 -4.17
CA CYS A 46 -6.97 11.42 -4.26
C CYS A 46 -6.45 11.87 -5.63
N ASN A 47 -6.07 13.14 -5.75
CA ASN A 47 -5.62 13.75 -7.02
C ASN A 47 -4.12 13.60 -7.30
N PHE A 48 -3.35 13.06 -6.35
CA PHE A 48 -1.89 12.87 -6.45
C PHE A 48 -1.46 11.40 -6.51
N CYS A 49 -2.39 10.47 -6.77
CA CYS A 49 -2.08 9.05 -6.84
C CYS A 49 -1.07 8.77 -7.98
N ASP A 50 0.02 8.09 -7.65
CA ASP A 50 1.11 7.70 -8.56
C ASP A 50 1.01 6.24 -9.03
N THR A 51 -0.01 5.51 -8.56
CA THR A 51 -0.20 4.09 -8.83
C THR A 51 -1.13 3.86 -10.01
N ASN A 52 -0.71 2.98 -10.92
CA ASN A 52 -1.59 2.45 -11.96
C ASN A 52 -2.32 1.19 -11.45
N PHE A 53 -3.60 1.34 -11.16
CA PHE A 53 -4.48 0.24 -10.70
C PHE A 53 -5.63 -0.04 -11.66
N VAL A 54 -5.60 0.53 -12.86
CA VAL A 54 -6.68 0.38 -13.85
C VAL A 54 -6.44 -0.85 -14.72
N GLY A 55 -7.52 -1.60 -14.97
CA GLY A 55 -7.45 -2.79 -15.81
C GLY A 55 -6.84 -4.02 -15.11
N THR A 56 -6.66 -5.09 -15.86
CA THR A 56 -6.11 -6.37 -15.39
C THR A 56 -4.98 -6.86 -16.29
N ASP A 57 -4.29 -5.94 -16.95
CA ASP A 57 -3.34 -6.15 -18.06
C ASP A 57 -1.87 -6.08 -17.64
N GLY A 58 -1.60 -5.96 -16.33
CA GLY A 58 -0.24 -6.02 -15.79
C GLY A 58 0.28 -7.47 -15.70
N LYS A 59 1.53 -7.62 -15.23
CA LYS A 59 2.18 -8.93 -15.08
C LYS A 59 1.34 -9.85 -14.15
N ASN A 60 0.96 -11.03 -14.64
CA ASN A 60 0.06 -11.93 -13.95
C ASN A 60 -1.26 -11.27 -13.50
N GLY A 61 -1.72 -10.24 -14.23
CA GLY A 61 -3.02 -9.63 -14.03
C GLY A 61 -4.15 -10.51 -14.54
N GLY A 62 -5.37 -10.28 -14.07
CA GLY A 62 -6.52 -11.08 -14.48
C GLY A 62 -7.69 -11.01 -13.54
N SER A 63 -8.71 -11.83 -13.84
CA SER A 63 -9.83 -12.10 -12.95
C SER A 63 -9.74 -13.54 -12.46
N TYR A 64 -9.60 -13.73 -11.16
CA TYR A 64 -9.26 -15.01 -10.55
C TYR A 64 -10.29 -15.46 -9.53
N ASN A 65 -10.65 -16.75 -9.54
CA ASN A 65 -11.21 -17.37 -8.36
C ASN A 65 -10.09 -17.60 -7.31
N LEU A 66 -10.48 -17.88 -6.08
CA LEU A 66 -9.54 -18.03 -4.96
C LEU A 66 -8.43 -19.06 -5.24
N ALA A 67 -8.81 -20.27 -5.71
CA ALA A 67 -7.84 -21.34 -5.92
C ALA A 67 -6.77 -20.95 -6.97
N LYS A 68 -7.19 -20.35 -8.07
CA LYS A 68 -6.28 -19.89 -9.13
C LYS A 68 -5.41 -18.72 -8.66
N LEU A 69 -5.98 -17.76 -7.91
CA LEU A 69 -5.24 -16.63 -7.35
C LEU A 69 -4.09 -17.13 -6.46
N ILE A 70 -4.37 -18.02 -5.53
CA ILE A 70 -3.36 -18.61 -4.64
C ILE A 70 -2.28 -19.36 -5.43
N SER A 71 -2.68 -20.12 -6.45
CA SER A 71 -1.71 -20.84 -7.32
C SER A 71 -0.76 -19.85 -8.00
N VAL A 72 -1.26 -18.73 -8.53
CA VAL A 72 -0.42 -17.71 -9.18
C VAL A 72 0.52 -17.04 -8.16
N ILE A 73 0.01 -16.66 -6.99
CA ILE A 73 0.83 -16.05 -5.91
C ILE A 73 1.98 -16.98 -5.51
N LYS A 74 1.69 -18.28 -5.31
CA LYS A 74 2.71 -19.29 -4.97
C LYS A 74 3.77 -19.41 -6.08
N ASN A 75 3.35 -19.45 -7.33
CA ASN A 75 4.28 -19.52 -8.46
C ASN A 75 5.17 -18.27 -8.56
N VAL A 76 4.63 -17.09 -8.26
CA VAL A 76 5.40 -15.84 -8.24
C VAL A 76 6.41 -15.82 -7.08
N TRP A 77 6.06 -16.39 -5.92
CA TRP A 77 6.98 -16.52 -4.80
C TRP A 77 8.10 -17.53 -5.07
N ASN A 78 7.79 -18.65 -5.72
CA ASN A 78 8.59 -19.88 -5.81
C ASN A 78 9.91 -19.77 -6.58
N HIS A 79 10.43 -18.59 -6.86
CA HIS A 79 11.70 -18.43 -7.57
C HIS A 79 12.88 -18.11 -6.63
N THR A 80 13.65 -19.13 -6.30
CA THR A 80 15.10 -19.20 -6.17
C THR A 80 15.81 -18.81 -4.88
N TYR A 81 15.23 -18.37 -3.80
CA TYR A 81 15.96 -18.33 -2.52
C TYR A 81 15.03 -18.76 -1.37
N THR A 82 15.56 -19.65 -0.54
CA THR A 82 14.91 -20.23 0.64
C THR A 82 14.81 -19.22 1.80
N SER A 83 14.17 -18.09 1.63
CA SER A 83 13.73 -17.35 2.80
C SER A 83 12.48 -18.06 3.34
N GLU A 84 12.56 -18.53 4.55
CA GLU A 84 11.47 -19.24 5.22
C GLU A 84 10.23 -18.35 5.41
N ASP A 85 10.39 -17.05 5.37
CA ASP A 85 9.35 -16.04 5.62
C ASP A 85 8.72 -15.52 4.32
N LYS A 86 7.68 -16.21 3.87
CA LYS A 86 6.89 -15.71 2.75
C LYS A 86 6.18 -14.41 3.11
N PHE A 87 6.43 -13.35 2.35
CA PHE A 87 5.85 -12.04 2.58
C PHE A 87 5.01 -11.60 1.39
N ILE A 88 3.77 -11.19 1.65
CA ILE A 88 2.87 -10.65 0.64
C ILE A 88 2.33 -9.29 1.07
N VAL A 89 2.32 -8.34 0.13
CA VAL A 89 1.73 -7.02 0.29
C VAL A 89 0.45 -6.95 -0.55
N LEU A 90 -0.69 -6.87 0.13
CA LEU A 90 -1.99 -6.64 -0.49
C LEU A 90 -2.16 -5.14 -0.69
N THR A 91 -2.16 -4.69 -1.93
CA THR A 91 -2.18 -3.29 -2.30
C THR A 91 -3.06 -3.06 -3.54
N GLY A 92 -2.95 -1.90 -4.18
CA GLY A 92 -3.65 -1.65 -5.44
C GLY A 92 -4.16 -0.24 -5.55
N GLY A 93 -5.40 -0.06 -5.97
CA GLY A 93 -6.18 1.14 -5.71
C GLY A 93 -6.58 1.16 -4.23
N GLU A 94 -7.62 0.39 -3.88
CA GLU A 94 -7.97 0.11 -2.49
C GLU A 94 -8.24 -1.40 -2.32
N PRO A 95 -7.33 -2.14 -1.67
CA PRO A 95 -7.46 -3.61 -1.56
C PRO A 95 -8.68 -4.05 -0.74
N LEU A 96 -9.10 -3.28 0.27
CA LEU A 96 -10.24 -3.64 1.12
C LEU A 96 -11.59 -3.60 0.41
N LEU A 97 -11.65 -3.16 -0.85
CA LEU A 97 -12.83 -3.34 -1.70
C LEU A 97 -13.02 -4.80 -2.15
N GLN A 98 -11.96 -5.62 -2.10
CA GLN A 98 -11.99 -6.97 -2.64
C GLN A 98 -11.46 -8.05 -1.68
N VAL A 99 -10.55 -7.69 -0.76
CA VAL A 99 -9.99 -8.66 0.19
C VAL A 99 -11.07 -9.12 1.16
N ASP A 100 -11.19 -10.44 1.33
CA ASP A 100 -12.13 -11.10 2.22
C ASP A 100 -11.41 -12.10 3.15
N ASP A 101 -12.16 -12.65 4.12
CA ASP A 101 -11.64 -13.64 5.08
C ASP A 101 -11.07 -14.88 4.38
N LEU A 102 -11.72 -15.34 3.29
CA LEU A 102 -11.29 -16.56 2.59
C LEU A 102 -9.90 -16.39 1.97
N LEU A 103 -9.61 -15.21 1.40
CA LEU A 103 -8.29 -14.92 0.86
C LEU A 103 -7.23 -14.85 1.97
N VAL A 104 -7.53 -14.15 3.06
CA VAL A 104 -6.60 -14.00 4.21
C VAL A 104 -6.31 -15.35 4.84
N GLU A 105 -7.34 -16.16 5.13
CA GLU A 105 -7.17 -17.50 5.69
C GLU A 105 -6.34 -18.40 4.76
N LYS A 106 -6.60 -18.33 3.44
CA LYS A 106 -5.88 -19.19 2.50
C LYS A 106 -4.42 -18.79 2.39
N LEU A 107 -4.09 -17.50 2.39
CA LEU A 107 -2.72 -17.01 2.40
C LEU A 107 -1.99 -17.43 3.69
N LYS A 108 -2.65 -17.36 4.85
CA LYS A 108 -2.08 -17.85 6.12
C LYS A 108 -1.81 -19.34 6.10
N LYS A 109 -2.72 -20.16 5.54
CA LYS A 109 -2.51 -21.61 5.35
C LYS A 109 -1.32 -21.93 4.44
N GLU A 110 -0.94 -21.01 3.56
CA GLU A 110 0.25 -21.13 2.72
C GLU A 110 1.50 -20.48 3.38
N ASN A 111 1.43 -20.13 4.67
CA ASN A 111 2.49 -19.52 5.48
C ASN A 111 2.98 -18.16 4.96
N PHE A 112 2.11 -17.33 4.41
CA PHE A 112 2.45 -15.94 4.10
C PHE A 112 2.25 -15.05 5.33
N PHE A 113 3.24 -14.21 5.62
CA PHE A 113 3.06 -13.00 6.40
C PHE A 113 2.34 -11.97 5.53
N ILE A 114 1.19 -11.48 5.96
CA ILE A 114 0.27 -10.68 5.16
C ILE A 114 0.29 -9.24 5.63
N ALA A 115 0.85 -8.34 4.80
CA ALA A 115 0.71 -6.91 4.97
C ALA A 115 -0.39 -6.37 4.06
N VAL A 116 -1.16 -5.40 4.54
CA VAL A 116 -2.12 -4.64 3.73
C VAL A 116 -1.77 -3.16 3.72
N GLU A 117 -1.82 -2.54 2.55
CA GLU A 117 -1.69 -1.09 2.37
C GLU A 117 -3.04 -0.52 1.93
N THR A 118 -3.69 0.23 2.82
CA THR A 118 -5.04 0.78 2.60
C THR A 118 -5.06 2.30 2.75
N ASN A 119 -6.01 2.95 2.08
CA ASN A 119 -6.27 4.38 2.26
C ASN A 119 -7.04 4.71 3.56
N GLY A 120 -7.47 3.68 4.29
CA GLY A 120 -8.12 3.82 5.59
C GLY A 120 -9.59 4.25 5.57
N THR A 121 -10.22 4.29 4.40
CA THR A 121 -11.65 4.66 4.30
C THR A 121 -12.59 3.53 4.66
N ILE A 122 -12.11 2.29 4.61
CA ILE A 122 -12.90 1.08 4.88
C ILE A 122 -12.45 0.49 6.22
N LYS A 123 -13.40 0.29 7.15
CA LYS A 123 -13.14 -0.47 8.38
C LYS A 123 -12.98 -1.94 8.04
N THR A 124 -12.12 -2.62 8.79
CA THR A 124 -11.89 -4.06 8.62
C THR A 124 -11.57 -4.71 9.95
N ASP A 125 -12.04 -5.94 10.12
CA ASP A 125 -11.71 -6.84 11.23
C ASP A 125 -10.87 -8.05 10.74
N LEU A 126 -10.48 -8.05 9.46
CA LEU A 126 -9.62 -9.06 8.85
C LEU A 126 -8.28 -9.16 9.60
N LYS A 127 -7.78 -10.37 9.77
CA LYS A 127 -6.60 -10.66 10.59
C LYS A 127 -5.32 -10.62 9.74
N PHE A 128 -4.92 -9.43 9.33
CA PHE A 128 -3.60 -9.18 8.73
C PHE A 128 -2.50 -9.28 9.79
N ASP A 129 -1.28 -9.56 9.36
CA ASP A 129 -0.11 -9.56 10.23
C ASP A 129 0.50 -8.16 10.33
N TRP A 130 0.21 -7.29 9.34
CA TRP A 130 0.61 -5.89 9.31
C TRP A 130 -0.41 -5.02 8.58
N VAL A 131 -0.77 -3.90 9.17
CA VAL A 131 -1.72 -2.93 8.60
C VAL A 131 -1.04 -1.58 8.44
N THR A 132 -0.79 -1.18 7.20
CA THR A 132 -0.34 0.16 6.83
C THR A 132 -1.54 0.99 6.38
N VAL A 133 -1.80 2.10 7.07
CA VAL A 133 -2.85 3.05 6.71
C VAL A 133 -2.23 4.30 6.11
N SER A 134 -2.66 4.65 4.89
CA SER A 134 -2.21 5.85 4.18
C SER A 134 -3.38 6.80 3.89
N PRO A 135 -3.84 7.58 4.87
CA PRO A 135 -5.03 8.42 4.72
C PRO A 135 -4.81 9.57 3.73
N LYS A 136 -5.91 10.04 3.15
CA LYS A 136 -5.94 11.15 2.21
C LYS A 136 -6.77 12.30 2.78
N GLU A 137 -6.25 13.52 2.75
CA GLU A 137 -6.80 14.70 3.45
C GLU A 137 -8.25 15.08 3.11
N ASN A 138 -8.77 14.63 1.97
CA ASN A 138 -10.13 14.90 1.55
C ASN A 138 -11.06 13.68 1.66
N ALA A 139 -10.55 12.55 2.20
CA ALA A 139 -11.32 11.33 2.39
C ALA A 139 -11.84 11.21 3.81
N GLU A 140 -12.96 10.52 3.98
CA GLU A 140 -13.39 10.07 5.28
C GLU A 140 -12.42 8.99 5.78
N TRP A 141 -11.78 9.24 6.93
CA TRP A 141 -10.81 8.32 7.50
C TRP A 141 -11.45 7.50 8.63
N ASN A 142 -11.77 6.24 8.34
CA ASN A 142 -12.51 5.34 9.23
C ASN A 142 -11.62 4.35 10.00
N LEU A 143 -10.51 3.89 9.39
CA LEU A 143 -9.55 2.98 10.02
C LEU A 143 -8.42 3.79 10.67
N ARG A 144 -8.55 4.07 11.98
CA ARG A 144 -7.64 4.94 12.75
C ARG A 144 -6.70 4.17 13.67
N LYS A 145 -6.45 2.90 13.38
CA LYS A 145 -5.53 2.03 14.10
C LYS A 145 -4.83 1.08 13.13
N GLY A 146 -3.66 0.61 13.49
CA GLY A 146 -2.86 -0.31 12.67
C GLY A 146 -1.43 -0.39 13.16
N ASP A 147 -0.56 -0.99 12.36
CA ASP A 147 0.86 -1.05 12.71
C ASP A 147 1.61 0.19 12.21
N GLU A 148 1.27 0.68 11.02
CA GLU A 148 1.95 1.78 10.36
C GLU A 148 0.98 2.84 9.86
N LEU A 149 1.23 4.09 10.23
CA LEU A 149 0.60 5.24 9.61
C LEU A 149 1.58 5.90 8.65
N LYS A 150 1.28 5.84 7.34
CA LYS A 150 2.14 6.38 6.28
C LYS A 150 1.42 7.54 5.58
N VAL A 151 1.76 8.78 5.92
CA VAL A 151 1.14 9.98 5.37
C VAL A 151 1.97 10.53 4.22
N VAL A 152 1.36 10.66 3.03
CA VAL A 152 1.98 11.38 1.91
C VAL A 152 2.11 12.86 2.27
N TYR A 153 3.29 13.44 2.13
CA TYR A 153 3.57 14.80 2.60
C TYR A 153 4.13 15.69 1.48
N PRO A 154 3.66 16.93 1.33
CA PRO A 154 2.66 17.59 2.19
C PRO A 154 1.21 17.26 1.86
N GLN A 155 0.38 17.14 2.90
CA GLN A 155 -1.08 17.20 2.90
C GLN A 155 -1.49 18.17 4.01
N TYR A 156 -2.05 19.31 3.68
CA TYR A 156 -2.14 20.45 4.61
C TYR A 156 -3.33 20.37 5.58
N LYS A 157 -4.32 19.50 5.31
CA LYS A 157 -5.48 19.32 6.19
C LYS A 157 -5.21 18.37 7.37
N PHE A 158 -4.08 17.66 7.37
CA PHE A 158 -3.70 16.83 8.51
C PHE A 158 -2.94 17.64 9.55
N ASP A 159 -3.44 17.63 10.78
CA ASP A 159 -2.69 18.07 11.96
C ASP A 159 -1.77 16.92 12.40
N LEU A 160 -0.54 16.92 11.89
CA LEU A 160 0.44 15.86 12.14
C LEU A 160 0.80 15.74 13.64
N LYS A 161 0.59 16.79 14.46
CA LYS A 161 0.82 16.75 15.90
C LYS A 161 -0.29 16.04 16.66
N LYS A 162 -1.51 16.04 16.11
CA LYS A 162 -2.65 15.36 16.74
C LYS A 162 -2.72 13.88 16.34
N ILE A 163 -2.41 13.56 15.10
CA ILE A 163 -2.57 12.19 14.59
C ILE A 163 -1.54 11.20 15.15
N ILE A 164 -0.43 11.66 15.75
CA ILE A 164 0.51 10.80 16.49
C ILE A 164 -0.08 10.17 17.75
N ASN A 165 -1.23 10.65 18.22
CA ASN A 165 -1.94 10.07 19.37
C ASN A 165 -2.90 8.93 18.97
N LEU A 166 -2.97 8.59 17.69
CA LEU A 166 -3.75 7.46 17.20
C LEU A 166 -3.02 6.14 17.47
N ASP A 167 -3.77 5.05 17.48
CA ASP A 167 -3.28 3.71 17.80
C ASP A 167 -2.49 3.10 16.62
N PHE A 168 -1.27 3.63 16.42
CA PHE A 168 -0.28 3.12 15.45
C PHE A 168 1.06 2.93 16.14
N LYS A 169 1.82 1.91 15.71
CA LYS A 169 3.16 1.62 16.25
C LYS A 169 4.24 2.48 15.59
N TYR A 170 4.08 2.75 14.28
CA TYR A 170 5.06 3.48 13.47
C TYR A 170 4.40 4.59 12.68
N PHE A 171 5.12 5.71 12.52
CA PHE A 171 4.66 6.91 11.85
C PHE A 171 5.64 7.33 10.76
N PHE A 172 5.19 7.31 9.50
CA PHE A 172 6.01 7.66 8.35
C PHE A 172 5.42 8.82 7.57
N LEU A 173 6.28 9.72 7.12
CA LEU A 173 5.98 10.71 6.10
C LEU A 173 6.66 10.32 4.81
N GLN A 174 5.87 10.21 3.75
CA GLN A 174 6.36 9.89 2.41
C GLN A 174 6.27 11.13 1.53
N PRO A 175 7.39 11.58 0.92
CA PRO A 175 7.35 12.72 0.02
C PRO A 175 6.34 12.49 -1.10
N LYS A 176 5.48 13.50 -1.34
CA LYS A 176 4.55 13.48 -2.46
C LYS A 176 5.31 13.44 -3.78
N ASP A 177 5.04 12.45 -4.61
CA ASP A 177 5.67 12.27 -5.92
C ASP A 177 4.98 13.14 -6.97
N GLU A 178 5.62 14.25 -7.32
CA GLU A 178 5.17 15.23 -8.29
C GLU A 178 6.38 15.98 -8.86
N GLU A 179 6.18 16.92 -9.79
CA GLU A 179 7.27 17.74 -10.40
C GLU A 179 8.20 18.40 -9.36
N LYS A 180 7.68 18.70 -8.16
CA LYS A 180 8.46 19.28 -7.05
C LYS A 180 9.03 18.23 -6.09
N ASN A 181 9.28 17.01 -6.56
CA ASN A 181 9.66 15.86 -5.70
C ASN A 181 10.87 16.19 -4.80
N ARG A 182 11.95 16.79 -5.34
CA ARG A 182 13.14 17.18 -4.54
C ARG A 182 12.79 18.13 -3.38
N THR A 183 11.90 19.08 -3.62
CA THR A 183 11.42 20.00 -2.56
C THR A 183 10.62 19.25 -1.51
N ASN A 184 9.76 18.32 -1.91
CA ASN A 184 8.96 17.52 -0.99
C ASN A 184 9.85 16.57 -0.16
N ILE A 185 10.89 15.99 -0.75
CA ILE A 185 11.90 15.19 -0.04
C ILE A 185 12.54 16.03 1.07
N LEU A 186 13.05 17.22 0.76
CA LEU A 186 13.69 18.10 1.75
C LEU A 186 12.72 18.52 2.85
N LYS A 187 11.49 18.90 2.51
CA LYS A 187 10.44 19.22 3.49
C LYS A 187 10.16 18.04 4.42
N THR A 188 10.05 16.83 3.88
CA THR A 188 9.80 15.61 4.65
C THR A 188 10.94 15.33 5.63
N ILE A 189 12.19 15.36 5.15
CA ILE A 189 13.37 15.15 5.99
C ILE A 189 13.42 16.18 7.13
N ASN A 190 13.24 17.45 6.80
CA ASN A 190 13.34 18.55 7.79
C ASN A 190 12.21 18.42 8.83
N TYR A 191 11.00 18.06 8.43
CA TYR A 191 9.92 17.83 9.37
C TYR A 191 10.22 16.66 10.31
N CYS A 192 10.63 15.50 9.78
CA CYS A 192 10.95 14.32 10.59
C CYS A 192 12.12 14.54 11.56
N LYS A 193 13.14 15.36 11.17
CA LYS A 193 14.25 15.70 12.08
C LYS A 193 13.81 16.42 13.34
N SER A 194 12.78 17.27 13.24
CA SER A 194 12.31 18.11 14.34
C SER A 194 11.04 17.64 15.02
N HIS A 195 10.36 16.60 14.50
CA HIS A 195 9.08 16.13 15.02
C HIS A 195 9.05 14.61 15.17
N LYS A 196 9.44 14.13 16.34
CA LYS A 196 9.22 12.72 16.71
C LYS A 196 7.73 12.45 16.96
N PRO A 197 7.20 11.25 16.67
CA PRO A 197 7.90 10.02 16.24
C PRO A 197 7.99 9.82 14.71
N TRP A 198 7.83 10.85 13.89
CA TRP A 198 7.84 10.74 12.44
C TRP A 198 9.19 10.32 11.86
N PHE A 199 9.16 9.32 10.95
CA PHE A 199 10.29 8.88 10.15
C PHE A 199 10.03 9.15 8.66
N PRO A 200 11.06 9.48 7.86
CA PRO A 200 10.87 9.60 6.43
C PRO A 200 10.74 8.21 5.78
N SER A 201 9.78 8.04 4.88
CA SER A 201 9.65 6.89 3.99
C SER A 201 9.94 7.33 2.57
N PHE A 202 10.89 6.69 1.90
CA PHE A 202 11.19 6.97 0.51
C PHE A 202 10.70 5.83 -0.37
N GLN A 203 10.41 6.11 -1.63
CA GLN A 203 10.05 5.12 -2.64
C GLN A 203 11.34 4.61 -3.30
N ILE A 204 12.13 3.79 -2.57
CA ILE A 204 13.44 3.35 -3.04
C ILE A 204 13.36 2.54 -4.33
N HIS A 205 12.27 1.81 -4.57
CA HIS A 205 12.03 1.09 -5.81
C HIS A 205 12.08 2.01 -7.03
N LYS A 206 11.53 3.24 -6.94
CA LYS A 206 11.61 4.23 -8.03
C LYS A 206 13.04 4.69 -8.29
N SER A 207 13.82 4.90 -7.22
CA SER A 207 15.23 5.30 -7.34
C SER A 207 16.11 4.20 -7.95
N LEU A 208 15.74 2.94 -7.72
CA LEU A 208 16.44 1.78 -8.27
C LEU A 208 15.92 1.36 -9.66
N GLY A 209 14.82 1.95 -10.14
CA GLY A 209 14.18 1.58 -11.41
C GLY A 209 13.58 0.18 -11.42
N ILE A 210 13.15 -0.33 -10.24
CA ILE A 210 12.48 -1.62 -10.07
C ILE A 210 10.99 -1.43 -9.79
N SER A 211 10.19 -2.47 -10.10
CA SER A 211 8.73 -2.45 -9.86
C SER A 211 8.42 -2.71 -8.40
#